data_4122ac927855966b7957decbca01e12c
#
_entry.id   4122ac927855966b7957decbca01e12c
#
_cell.length_a   1.000
_cell.length_b   1.000
_cell.length_c   1.000
_cell.angle_alpha   90.00
_cell.angle_beta   90.00
_cell.angle_gamma   90.00
#
_symmetry.space_group_name_H-M   'P 1'
#
loop_
_entity.id
_entity.type
_entity.pdbx_description
1 polymer ?
#
loop_
_entity_poly.entity_id
_entity_poly.type
_entity_poly.pdbx_seq_one_letter_code
_entity_poly.pdbx_strand_id
1 'polypeptide(L)'
;MSFVELLLFGIGLSMDAFAVSICKGLSVRKLRPKHAITVGLWFGGFQALMPLIGYLLGKQFEWLITSIDHWIAFILLGVIGGKMIIESIKPDQEEDEVKELDAPLDLKEMFVLAVATSIDALAVGITFAFLDYPIVEAITIIGITTFCISIGGVYVGNFFGNKYEKKAEFAGGLILVLLGVRILLTHLGIL
;
A
#
# COMPACT_ATOMS: atom_id res chain seq x y z
N MET A 1 -1.71 -1.87 -25.30
CA MET A 1 -0.68 -1.06 -24.62
C MET A 1 0.68 -1.65 -24.91
N SER A 2 1.71 -0.82 -25.09
CA SER A 2 3.08 -1.32 -25.20
C SER A 2 3.60 -1.76 -23.82
N PHE A 3 4.65 -2.57 -23.79
CA PHE A 3 5.30 -3.00 -22.54
C PHE A 3 5.72 -1.79 -21.68
N VAL A 4 6.23 -0.73 -22.32
CA VAL A 4 6.67 0.49 -21.61
C VAL A 4 5.50 1.24 -21.00
N GLU A 5 4.38 1.36 -21.71
CA GLU A 5 3.16 1.97 -21.18
C GLU A 5 2.63 1.22 -19.97
N LEU A 6 2.61 -0.12 -20.05
CA LEU A 6 2.15 -0.98 -18.96
C LEU A 6 3.10 -0.91 -17.75
N LEU A 7 4.41 -0.83 -17.98
CA LEU A 7 5.40 -0.65 -16.92
C LEU A 7 5.23 0.71 -16.21
N LEU A 8 5.09 1.80 -16.97
CA LEU A 8 4.84 3.13 -16.41
C LEU A 8 3.53 3.19 -15.62
N PHE A 9 2.51 2.51 -16.13
CA PHE A 9 1.24 2.37 -15.45
C PHE A 9 1.39 1.57 -14.14
N GLY A 10 2.12 0.45 -14.15
CA GLY A 10 2.45 -0.33 -12.97
C GLY A 10 3.25 0.46 -11.93
N ILE A 11 4.20 1.32 -12.37
CA ILE A 11 4.92 2.23 -11.46
C ILE A 11 3.94 3.21 -10.81
N GLY A 12 3.05 3.83 -11.59
CA GLY A 12 2.03 4.76 -11.06
C GLY A 12 1.16 4.12 -9.98
N LEU A 13 0.60 2.93 -10.27
CA LEU A 13 -0.20 2.14 -9.33
C LEU A 13 0.58 1.69 -8.08
N SER A 14 1.91 1.57 -8.18
CA SER A 14 2.75 1.14 -7.04
C SER A 14 3.04 2.25 -6.04
N MET A 15 2.70 3.50 -6.32
CA MET A 15 3.11 4.64 -5.48
C MET A 15 2.47 4.59 -4.10
N ASP A 16 1.23 4.14 -3.99
CA ASP A 16 0.54 4.00 -2.71
C ASP A 16 1.20 2.90 -1.86
N ALA A 17 1.49 1.74 -2.47
CA ALA A 17 2.23 0.67 -1.83
C ALA A 17 3.66 1.08 -1.44
N PHE A 18 4.33 1.91 -2.25
CA PHE A 18 5.64 2.48 -1.95
C PHE A 18 5.60 3.37 -0.71
N ALA A 19 4.62 4.30 -0.63
CA ALA A 19 4.47 5.19 0.51
C ALA A 19 4.24 4.41 1.81
N VAL A 20 3.35 3.41 1.78
CA VAL A 20 3.09 2.53 2.93
C VAL A 20 4.31 1.68 3.29
N SER A 21 5.06 1.20 2.29
CA SER A 21 6.31 0.44 2.50
C SER A 21 7.38 1.28 3.19
N ILE A 22 7.48 2.57 2.87
CA ILE A 22 8.35 3.51 3.60
C ILE A 22 7.93 3.56 5.07
N CYS A 23 6.64 3.72 5.36
CA CYS A 23 6.13 3.77 6.73
C CYS A 23 6.47 2.48 7.51
N LYS A 24 6.34 1.31 6.87
CA LYS A 24 6.75 0.04 7.47
C LYS A 24 8.26 -0.05 7.69
N GLY A 25 9.07 0.49 6.79
CA GLY A 25 10.51 0.58 6.96
C GLY A 25 10.93 1.50 8.11
N LEU A 26 10.21 2.61 8.31
CA LEU A 26 10.43 3.56 9.41
C LEU A 26 10.22 2.90 10.79
N SER A 27 9.22 2.02 10.91
CA SER A 27 8.82 1.36 12.16
C SER A 27 9.76 0.20 12.58
N VAL A 28 10.77 -0.15 11.76
CA VAL A 28 11.68 -1.28 12.03
C VAL A 28 13.08 -0.81 12.36
N ARG A 29 13.56 -1.06 13.58
CA ARG A 29 14.93 -0.67 14.01
C ARG A 29 16.04 -1.44 13.28
N LYS A 30 15.88 -2.76 13.11
CA LYS A 30 16.84 -3.61 12.38
C LYS A 30 16.13 -4.30 11.23
N LEU A 31 16.35 -3.78 10.03
CA LEU A 31 15.80 -4.35 8.83
C LEU A 31 16.47 -5.70 8.52
N ARG A 32 15.67 -6.75 8.45
CA ARG A 32 16.07 -8.04 7.90
C ARG A 32 15.54 -8.16 6.47
N PRO A 33 16.29 -8.75 5.53
CA PRO A 33 15.81 -8.95 4.16
C PRO A 33 14.44 -9.64 4.09
N LYS A 34 14.16 -10.54 5.05
CA LYS A 34 12.86 -11.20 5.17
C LYS A 34 11.70 -10.21 5.34
N HIS A 35 11.87 -9.14 6.12
CA HIS A 35 10.82 -8.14 6.33
C HIS A 35 10.49 -7.42 5.02
N ALA A 36 11.53 -6.96 4.28
CA ALA A 36 11.33 -6.28 3.00
C ALA A 36 10.66 -7.21 1.97
N ILE A 37 11.09 -8.48 1.91
CA ILE A 37 10.49 -9.47 1.02
C ILE A 37 9.03 -9.74 1.41
N THR A 38 8.71 -9.86 2.70
CA THR A 38 7.34 -10.09 3.16
C THR A 38 6.44 -8.91 2.78
N VAL A 39 6.87 -7.67 3.02
CA VAL A 39 6.14 -6.46 2.62
C VAL A 39 5.93 -6.42 1.10
N GLY A 40 6.98 -6.69 0.33
CA GLY A 40 6.90 -6.76 -1.13
C GLY A 40 5.92 -7.84 -1.61
N LEU A 41 5.92 -9.04 -1.01
CA LEU A 41 4.99 -10.11 -1.35
C LEU A 41 3.53 -9.76 -1.04
N TRP A 42 3.26 -9.09 0.09
CA TRP A 42 1.92 -8.62 0.42
C TRP A 42 1.44 -7.58 -0.61
N PHE A 43 2.18 -6.51 -0.81
CA PHE A 43 1.75 -5.45 -1.72
C PHE A 43 1.77 -5.88 -3.18
N GLY A 44 2.84 -6.53 -3.65
CA GLY A 44 2.91 -7.03 -5.02
C GLY A 44 1.88 -8.13 -5.30
N GLY A 45 1.63 -9.01 -4.33
CA GLY A 45 0.62 -10.07 -4.44
C GLY A 45 -0.79 -9.51 -4.54
N PHE A 46 -1.16 -8.56 -3.68
CA PHE A 46 -2.48 -7.91 -3.75
C PHE A 46 -2.62 -7.01 -4.97
N GLN A 47 -1.56 -6.34 -5.37
CA GLN A 47 -1.55 -5.52 -6.58
C GLN A 47 -1.69 -6.34 -7.89
N ALA A 48 -1.35 -7.62 -7.86
CA ALA A 48 -1.65 -8.56 -8.94
C ALA A 48 -3.04 -9.20 -8.79
N LEU A 49 -3.45 -9.53 -7.56
CA LEU A 49 -4.71 -10.22 -7.27
C LEU A 49 -5.92 -9.31 -7.53
N MET A 50 -5.85 -8.04 -7.13
CA MET A 50 -6.99 -7.12 -7.26
C MET A 50 -7.39 -6.84 -8.71
N PRO A 51 -6.47 -6.55 -9.67
CA PRO A 51 -6.89 -6.42 -11.06
C PRO A 51 -7.41 -7.73 -11.65
N LEU A 52 -6.93 -8.88 -11.18
CA LEU A 52 -7.50 -10.17 -11.60
C LEU A 52 -8.97 -10.30 -11.15
N ILE A 53 -9.24 -9.97 -9.87
CA ILE A 53 -10.62 -9.96 -9.34
C ILE A 53 -11.46 -8.94 -10.11
N GLY A 54 -10.96 -7.72 -10.30
CA GLY A 54 -11.63 -6.67 -11.06
C GLY A 54 -11.96 -7.10 -12.50
N TYR A 55 -11.03 -7.77 -13.17
CA TYR A 55 -11.23 -8.31 -14.52
C TYR A 55 -12.34 -9.37 -14.57
N LEU A 56 -12.36 -10.29 -13.61
CA LEU A 56 -13.40 -11.33 -13.51
C LEU A 56 -14.76 -10.70 -13.21
N LEU A 57 -14.82 -9.72 -12.32
CA LEU A 57 -16.04 -8.98 -12.00
C LEU A 57 -16.51 -8.14 -13.20
N GLY A 58 -15.60 -7.45 -13.90
CA GLY A 58 -15.93 -6.66 -15.07
C GLY A 58 -16.54 -7.48 -16.18
N LYS A 59 -16.10 -8.72 -16.36
CA LYS A 59 -16.70 -9.66 -17.34
C LYS A 59 -18.07 -10.19 -16.94
N GLN A 60 -18.40 -10.20 -15.64
CA GLN A 60 -19.68 -10.75 -15.14
C GLN A 60 -20.73 -9.67 -14.80
N PHE A 61 -20.30 -8.48 -14.38
CA PHE A 61 -21.17 -7.47 -13.77
C PHE A 61 -20.85 -6.05 -14.24
N GLU A 62 -21.27 -5.70 -15.44
CA GLU A 62 -21.11 -4.33 -15.98
C GLU A 62 -21.72 -3.23 -15.11
N TRP A 63 -22.66 -3.55 -14.20
CA TRP A 63 -23.47 -2.60 -13.44
C TRP A 63 -23.10 -2.45 -11.94
N LEU A 64 -22.17 -3.27 -11.40
CA LEU A 64 -21.94 -3.37 -9.95
C LEU A 64 -20.71 -2.61 -9.44
N ILE A 65 -20.21 -1.64 -10.19
CA ILE A 65 -19.05 -0.84 -9.75
C ILE A 65 -19.56 0.24 -8.80
N THR A 66 -19.34 0.04 -7.51
CA THR A 66 -19.92 0.87 -6.46
C THR A 66 -18.92 1.77 -5.74
N SER A 67 -19.47 2.90 -5.32
CA SER A 67 -18.87 4.04 -4.62
C SER A 67 -18.31 3.77 -3.21
N ILE A 68 -18.28 2.52 -2.75
CA ILE A 68 -18.01 2.18 -1.33
C ILE A 68 -16.51 1.99 -1.05
N ASP A 69 -15.74 1.56 -2.04
CA ASP A 69 -14.35 1.10 -1.87
C ASP A 69 -13.41 2.22 -1.37
N HIS A 70 -13.62 3.44 -1.84
CA HIS A 70 -12.81 4.61 -1.48
C HIS A 70 -13.02 5.05 -0.03
N TRP A 71 -14.25 4.89 0.51
CA TRP A 71 -14.54 5.17 1.91
C TRP A 71 -13.84 4.19 2.83
N ILE A 72 -13.77 2.91 2.44
CA ILE A 72 -13.06 1.87 3.20
C ILE A 72 -11.57 2.20 3.24
N ALA A 73 -10.96 2.50 2.10
CA ALA A 73 -9.55 2.89 2.02
C ALA A 73 -9.24 4.12 2.88
N PHE A 74 -10.07 5.17 2.80
CA PHE A 74 -9.93 6.38 3.60
C PHE A 74 -9.97 6.10 5.11
N ILE A 75 -10.96 5.33 5.57
CA ILE A 75 -11.11 4.99 6.99
C ILE A 75 -9.91 4.15 7.47
N LEU A 76 -9.50 3.14 6.71
CA LEU A 76 -8.38 2.26 7.08
C LEU A 76 -7.05 3.01 7.17
N LEU A 77 -6.72 3.80 6.14
CA LEU A 77 -5.50 4.61 6.12
C LEU A 77 -5.54 5.72 7.17
N GLY A 78 -6.71 6.30 7.42
CA GLY A 78 -6.92 7.31 8.46
C GLY A 78 -6.71 6.76 9.87
N VAL A 79 -7.22 5.56 10.16
CA VAL A 79 -7.05 4.90 11.48
C VAL A 79 -5.59 4.53 11.71
N ILE A 80 -4.93 3.90 10.73
CA ILE A 80 -3.53 3.47 10.88
C ILE A 80 -2.59 4.68 10.95
N GLY A 81 -2.75 5.64 10.04
CA GLY A 81 -1.94 6.86 10.05
C GLY A 81 -2.17 7.70 11.31
N GLY A 82 -3.42 7.81 11.78
CA GLY A 82 -3.76 8.47 13.04
C GLY A 82 -3.12 7.81 14.25
N LYS A 83 -3.12 6.46 14.30
CA LYS A 83 -2.43 5.69 15.34
C LYS A 83 -0.93 6.00 15.37
N MET A 84 -0.25 5.97 14.22
CA MET A 84 1.17 6.29 14.11
C MET A 84 1.49 7.72 14.58
N ILE A 85 0.66 8.71 14.23
CA ILE A 85 0.83 10.10 14.68
C ILE A 85 0.70 10.18 16.20
N ILE A 86 -0.29 9.53 16.80
CA ILE A 86 -0.51 9.53 18.25
C ILE A 86 0.67 8.86 18.96
N GLU A 87 1.19 7.75 18.45
CA GLU A 87 2.34 7.04 19.03
C GLU A 87 3.61 7.88 18.97
N SER A 88 3.85 8.61 17.88
CA SER A 88 5.02 9.48 17.71
C SER A 88 5.05 10.68 18.66
N ILE A 89 3.88 11.14 19.15
CA ILE A 89 3.75 12.32 20.04
C ILE A 89 3.80 11.91 21.50
N LYS A 90 3.52 10.65 21.85
CA LYS A 90 3.59 10.18 23.24
C LYS A 90 5.02 10.32 23.77
N PRO A 91 5.21 10.88 24.99
CA PRO A 91 6.50 10.85 25.65
C PRO A 91 6.92 9.39 25.86
N ASP A 92 8.24 9.12 25.77
CA ASP A 92 8.80 7.83 26.09
C ASP A 92 8.43 7.51 27.55
N GLN A 93 7.36 6.77 27.77
CA GLN A 93 7.20 6.08 29.04
C GLN A 93 8.30 5.01 29.03
N GLU A 94 9.17 5.09 30.03
CA GLU A 94 10.12 4.04 30.39
C GLU A 94 9.32 2.81 30.83
N GLU A 95 8.58 2.23 29.91
CA GLU A 95 8.21 0.84 30.04
C GLU A 95 9.30 0.07 29.32
N ASP A 96 10.17 -0.52 30.15
CA ASP A 96 11.04 -1.66 29.84
C ASP A 96 10.21 -2.89 29.38
N GLU A 97 9.22 -2.69 28.58
CA GLU A 97 8.81 -3.71 27.64
C GLU A 97 9.84 -3.64 26.51
N VAL A 98 10.79 -4.57 26.60
CA VAL A 98 11.55 -5.07 25.47
C VAL A 98 10.53 -5.27 24.34
N LYS A 99 10.26 -4.18 23.57
CA LYS A 99 9.65 -4.34 22.24
C LYS A 99 10.61 -5.28 21.55
N GLU A 100 10.21 -6.55 21.50
CA GLU A 100 10.99 -7.60 20.88
C GLU A 100 11.53 -7.03 19.58
N LEU A 101 12.84 -6.95 19.46
CA LEU A 101 13.58 -6.41 18.33
C LEU A 101 13.24 -7.13 17.01
N ASP A 102 12.33 -8.06 17.08
CA ASP A 102 11.77 -8.96 16.07
C ASP A 102 10.24 -9.04 16.14
N ALA A 103 9.51 -7.97 16.52
CA ALA A 103 8.05 -8.01 16.45
C ALA A 103 7.65 -8.48 15.04
N PRO A 104 6.99 -9.65 14.93
CA PRO A 104 6.57 -10.14 13.62
C PRO A 104 5.65 -9.09 13.00
N LEU A 105 5.82 -8.83 11.71
CA LEU A 105 4.90 -7.98 10.96
C LEU A 105 3.48 -8.44 11.27
N ASP A 106 2.64 -7.54 11.80
CA ASP A 106 1.25 -7.89 12.08
C ASP A 106 0.57 -8.23 10.75
N LEU A 107 0.25 -9.51 10.56
CA LEU A 107 -0.34 -10.01 9.32
C LEU A 107 -1.71 -9.39 9.06
N LYS A 108 -2.46 -9.03 10.12
CA LYS A 108 -3.76 -8.36 9.98
C LYS A 108 -3.58 -6.95 9.46
N GLU A 109 -2.63 -6.21 10.02
CA GLU A 109 -2.30 -4.88 9.56
C GLU A 109 -1.77 -4.89 8.12
N MET A 110 -0.89 -5.83 7.79
CA MET A 110 -0.38 -6.01 6.42
C MET A 110 -1.49 -6.33 5.42
N PHE A 111 -2.44 -7.20 5.79
CA PHE A 111 -3.60 -7.51 4.97
C PHE A 111 -4.44 -6.26 4.67
N VAL A 112 -4.78 -5.51 5.73
CA VAL A 112 -5.59 -4.29 5.61
C VAL A 112 -4.92 -3.25 4.73
N LEU A 113 -3.61 -3.02 4.94
CA LEU A 113 -2.84 -2.08 4.12
C LEU A 113 -2.74 -2.53 2.66
N ALA A 114 -2.50 -3.83 2.42
CA ALA A 114 -2.40 -4.36 1.07
C ALA A 114 -3.74 -4.25 0.32
N VAL A 115 -4.86 -4.52 0.98
CA VAL A 115 -6.20 -4.29 0.40
C VAL A 115 -6.40 -2.81 0.11
N ALA A 116 -6.15 -1.93 1.08
CA ALA A 116 -6.39 -0.49 0.93
C ALA A 116 -5.59 0.13 -0.22
N THR A 117 -4.31 -0.29 -0.40
CA THR A 117 -3.43 0.25 -1.44
C THR A 117 -3.63 -0.37 -2.82
N SER A 118 -4.47 -1.43 -2.95
CA SER A 118 -4.70 -2.12 -4.22
C SER A 118 -6.15 -1.98 -4.74
N ILE A 119 -6.96 -1.13 -4.12
CA ILE A 119 -8.35 -0.87 -4.56
C ILE A 119 -8.37 -0.22 -5.95
N ASP A 120 -7.46 0.70 -6.23
CA ASP A 120 -7.28 1.31 -7.54
C ASP A 120 -6.94 0.27 -8.64
N ALA A 121 -6.13 -0.72 -8.30
CA ALA A 121 -5.81 -1.83 -9.18
C ALA A 121 -7.04 -2.70 -9.51
N LEU A 122 -8.00 -2.82 -8.59
CA LEU A 122 -9.28 -3.49 -8.86
C LEU A 122 -10.06 -2.76 -9.96
N ALA A 123 -10.19 -1.43 -9.88
CA ALA A 123 -10.84 -0.61 -10.90
C ALA A 123 -10.15 -0.73 -12.27
N VAL A 124 -8.81 -0.78 -12.27
CA VAL A 124 -8.02 -1.02 -13.47
C VAL A 124 -8.30 -2.39 -14.08
N GLY A 125 -8.43 -3.43 -13.27
CA GLY A 125 -8.79 -4.77 -13.73
C GLY A 125 -10.14 -4.79 -14.44
N ILE A 126 -11.13 -4.09 -13.93
CA ILE A 126 -12.44 -3.90 -14.56
C ILE A 126 -12.27 -3.22 -15.93
N THR A 127 -11.47 -2.15 -15.99
CA THR A 127 -11.18 -1.45 -17.25
C THR A 127 -10.51 -2.37 -18.28
N PHE A 128 -9.58 -3.22 -17.86
CA PHE A 128 -8.95 -4.22 -18.75
C PHE A 128 -9.94 -5.26 -19.26
N ALA A 129 -10.97 -5.59 -18.46
CA ALA A 129 -12.04 -6.50 -18.92
C ALA A 129 -12.85 -5.89 -20.08
N PHE A 130 -13.16 -4.59 -20.02
CA PHE A 130 -13.87 -3.87 -21.10
C PHE A 130 -13.02 -3.66 -22.35
N LEU A 131 -11.71 -3.54 -22.18
CA LEU A 131 -10.78 -3.39 -23.30
C LEU A 131 -10.31 -4.72 -23.90
N ASP A 132 -10.79 -5.86 -23.38
CA ASP A 132 -10.31 -7.21 -23.74
C ASP A 132 -8.77 -7.35 -23.69
N TYR A 133 -8.16 -6.63 -22.73
CA TYR A 133 -6.71 -6.64 -22.59
C TYR A 133 -6.24 -7.97 -21.95
N PRO A 134 -5.07 -8.54 -22.35
CA PRO A 134 -4.54 -9.78 -21.78
C PRO A 134 -4.15 -9.57 -20.31
N ILE A 135 -5.06 -9.99 -19.41
CA ILE A 135 -4.94 -9.74 -17.96
C ILE A 135 -3.68 -10.36 -17.35
N VAL A 136 -3.24 -11.52 -17.83
CA VAL A 136 -2.07 -12.23 -17.28
C VAL A 136 -0.79 -11.40 -17.43
N GLU A 137 -0.60 -10.75 -18.57
CA GLU A 137 0.53 -9.86 -18.80
C GLU A 137 0.47 -8.64 -17.86
N ALA A 138 -0.70 -8.02 -17.74
CA ALA A 138 -0.94 -6.87 -16.89
C ALA A 138 -0.63 -7.16 -15.42
N ILE A 139 -1.23 -8.19 -14.83
CA ILE A 139 -1.05 -8.55 -13.42
C ILE A 139 0.39 -8.95 -13.10
N THR A 140 1.08 -9.59 -14.05
CA THR A 140 2.48 -9.97 -13.86
C THR A 140 3.37 -8.73 -13.78
N ILE A 141 3.25 -7.81 -14.72
CA ILE A 141 4.06 -6.57 -14.74
C ILE A 141 3.73 -5.71 -13.53
N ILE A 142 2.45 -5.46 -13.25
CA ILE A 142 2.01 -4.64 -12.11
C ILE A 142 2.49 -5.26 -10.79
N GLY A 143 2.28 -6.56 -10.58
CA GLY A 143 2.68 -7.25 -9.36
C GLY A 143 4.19 -7.25 -9.12
N ILE A 144 5.00 -7.54 -10.15
CA ILE A 144 6.47 -7.52 -10.03
C ILE A 144 6.97 -6.09 -9.78
N THR A 145 6.45 -5.11 -10.49
CA THR A 145 6.81 -3.71 -10.31
C THR A 145 6.53 -3.27 -8.89
N THR A 146 5.33 -3.54 -8.37
CA THR A 146 4.95 -3.20 -7.00
C THR A 146 5.80 -3.94 -5.98
N PHE A 147 6.09 -5.22 -6.19
CA PHE A 147 6.99 -5.99 -5.33
C PHE A 147 8.37 -5.32 -5.21
N CYS A 148 9.00 -4.99 -6.34
CA CYS A 148 10.32 -4.36 -6.35
C CYS A 148 10.31 -2.97 -5.72
N ILE A 149 9.31 -2.15 -6.04
CA ILE A 149 9.17 -0.79 -5.52
C ILE A 149 8.90 -0.81 -4.02
N SER A 150 8.07 -1.73 -3.52
CA SER A 150 7.78 -1.88 -2.09
C SER A 150 9.01 -2.30 -1.29
N ILE A 151 9.81 -3.23 -1.81
CA ILE A 151 11.11 -3.57 -1.19
C ILE A 151 11.99 -2.32 -1.09
N GLY A 152 12.13 -1.56 -2.17
CA GLY A 152 12.85 -0.29 -2.17
C GLY A 152 12.33 0.69 -1.12
N GLY A 153 11.01 0.82 -1.00
CA GLY A 153 10.33 1.65 -0.01
C GLY A 153 10.70 1.27 1.43
N VAL A 154 10.70 -0.01 1.76
CA VAL A 154 11.10 -0.50 3.10
C VAL A 154 12.56 -0.14 3.41
N TYR A 155 13.49 -0.29 2.47
CA TYR A 155 14.90 0.09 2.68
C TYR A 155 15.07 1.60 2.86
N VAL A 156 14.39 2.39 2.04
CA VAL A 156 14.38 3.85 2.15
C VAL A 156 13.83 4.26 3.52
N GLY A 157 12.68 3.71 3.91
CA GLY A 157 12.06 4.00 5.22
C GLY A 157 12.98 3.64 6.38
N ASN A 158 13.58 2.46 6.37
CA ASN A 158 14.46 2.04 7.45
C ASN A 158 15.73 2.91 7.56
N PHE A 159 16.31 3.33 6.44
CA PHE A 159 17.45 4.24 6.45
C PHE A 159 17.13 5.57 7.12
N PHE A 160 15.98 6.14 6.82
CA PHE A 160 15.52 7.39 7.44
C PHE A 160 15.04 7.20 8.88
N GLY A 161 14.37 6.09 9.18
CA GLY A 161 13.84 5.76 10.51
C GLY A 161 14.92 5.65 11.57
N ASN A 162 16.02 4.95 11.28
CA ASN A 162 17.14 4.79 12.20
C ASN A 162 17.79 6.13 12.62
N LYS A 163 17.62 7.19 11.83
CA LYS A 163 18.20 8.51 12.11
C LYS A 163 17.23 9.45 12.82
N TYR A 164 15.93 9.31 12.60
CA TYR A 164 14.90 10.25 13.03
C TYR A 164 13.62 9.56 13.51
N GLU A 165 13.72 8.55 14.38
CA GLU A 165 12.65 7.61 14.76
C GLU A 165 11.27 8.28 14.93
N LYS A 166 11.10 9.19 15.90
CA LYS A 166 9.81 9.85 16.15
C LYS A 166 9.34 10.76 15.00
N LYS A 167 10.28 11.52 14.40
CA LYS A 167 9.93 12.38 13.25
C LYS A 167 9.52 11.57 12.04
N ALA A 168 10.14 10.42 11.85
CA ALA A 168 9.84 9.51 10.77
C ALA A 168 8.48 8.82 10.96
N GLU A 169 8.16 8.42 12.19
CA GLU A 169 6.86 7.84 12.54
C GLU A 169 5.72 8.85 12.36
N PHE A 170 5.92 10.09 12.81
CA PHE A 170 4.97 11.17 12.56
C PHE A 170 4.78 11.43 11.06
N ALA A 171 5.87 11.53 10.30
CA ALA A 171 5.82 11.75 8.86
C ALA A 171 5.13 10.59 8.13
N GLY A 172 5.40 9.33 8.52
CA GLY A 172 4.74 8.16 7.98
C GLY A 172 3.22 8.18 8.22
N GLY A 173 2.81 8.43 9.45
CA GLY A 173 1.40 8.57 9.81
C GLY A 173 0.70 9.69 9.03
N LEU A 174 1.37 10.84 8.88
CA LEU A 174 0.85 11.96 8.09
C LEU A 174 0.67 11.59 6.61
N ILE A 175 1.64 10.89 6.03
CA ILE A 175 1.55 10.41 4.64
C ILE A 175 0.33 9.50 4.46
N LEU A 176 0.10 8.55 5.38
CA LEU A 176 -1.05 7.64 5.30
C LEU A 176 -2.39 8.39 5.38
N VAL A 177 -2.51 9.35 6.29
CA VAL A 177 -3.72 10.18 6.41
C VAL A 177 -3.95 10.99 5.13
N LEU A 178 -2.90 11.64 4.60
CA LEU A 178 -3.02 12.43 3.37
C LEU A 178 -3.37 11.56 2.15
N LEU A 179 -2.84 10.34 2.09
CA LEU A 179 -3.14 9.37 1.06
C LEU A 179 -4.61 8.95 1.12
N GLY A 180 -5.14 8.64 2.30
CA GLY A 180 -6.55 8.36 2.50
C GLY A 180 -7.45 9.52 2.08
N VAL A 181 -7.10 10.76 2.46
CA VAL A 181 -7.82 11.97 2.05
C VAL A 181 -7.79 12.15 0.54
N ARG A 182 -6.62 11.98 -0.11
CA ARG A 182 -6.49 12.07 -1.56
C ARG A 182 -7.40 11.08 -2.27
N ILE A 183 -7.39 9.82 -1.86
CA ILE A 183 -8.25 8.77 -2.43
C ILE A 183 -9.73 9.19 -2.35
N LEU A 184 -10.17 9.70 -1.20
CA LEU A 184 -11.54 10.16 -1.01
C LEU A 184 -11.88 11.36 -1.90
N LEU A 185 -11.00 12.39 -1.98
CA LEU A 185 -11.23 13.59 -2.77
C LEU A 185 -11.26 13.30 -4.27
N THR A 186 -10.41 12.40 -4.75
CA THR A 186 -10.42 11.93 -6.14
C THR A 186 -11.73 11.23 -6.46
N HIS A 187 -12.25 10.42 -5.54
CA HIS A 187 -13.54 9.75 -5.74
C HIS A 187 -14.72 10.72 -5.75
N LEU A 188 -14.66 11.78 -4.92
CA LEU A 188 -15.71 12.81 -4.88
C LEU A 188 -15.64 13.79 -6.06
N GLY A 189 -14.69 13.61 -6.99
CA GLY A 189 -14.51 14.48 -8.16
C GLY A 189 -14.06 15.91 -7.83
N ILE A 190 -13.41 16.09 -6.67
CA ILE A 190 -12.90 17.39 -6.21
C ILE A 190 -11.46 17.61 -6.69
N LEU A 191 -10.70 16.51 -6.92
CA LEU A 191 -9.34 16.49 -7.44
C LEU A 191 -9.25 15.67 -8.72
#